data_7ffdc039f6865c40b4239a1941fa020c
#
_entry.id   7ffdc039f6865c40b4239a1941fa020c
#
_cell.length_a   1.000
_cell.length_b   1.000
_cell.length_c   1.000
_cell.angle_alpha   90.00
_cell.angle_beta   90.00
_cell.angle_gamma   90.00
#
_symmetry.space_group_name_H-M   'P 1'
#
loop_
_entity.id
_entity.type
_entity.pdbx_description
1 polymer ?
#
loop_
_entity_poly.entity_id
_entity_poly.type
_entity_poly.pdbx_seq_one_letter_code
_entity_poly.pdbx_strand_id
1 'polypeptide(L)'
;FDYPQEVQGVALLANRDPDGKIKKYIYLPAYGEQLLESAGERSGDNFLGTDFSVENLTGEILSDHNYVRLEDKEINKVKYFVLDVYKASNPSPGGRVLRRNFIRQDNLYITLTHHFDKHRRIARIQSQHDLKTVDRDMWRANMILMENKKDQHQSLIKISRRIFSNDYVPAEVFTAEWLYENYPHVEPIEDSDVDLPVELEEVTK
;
A
#
# COMPACT_ATOMS: atom_id res chain seq x y z
N PHE A 1 7.36 -12.36 1.03
CA PHE A 1 6.30 -13.01 1.80
C PHE A 1 6.71 -14.44 2.14
N ASP A 2 6.61 -14.81 3.41
CA ASP A 2 7.03 -16.15 3.89
C ASP A 2 5.82 -17.06 4.10
N TYR A 3 4.62 -16.49 4.19
CA TYR A 3 3.38 -17.20 4.46
C TYR A 3 2.18 -16.36 4.00
N PRO A 4 1.03 -16.93 3.57
CA PRO A 4 0.79 -18.38 3.37
C PRO A 4 1.56 -18.94 2.15
N GLN A 5 1.56 -20.26 2.00
CA GLN A 5 2.37 -20.95 1.00
C GLN A 5 2.09 -20.50 -0.43
N GLU A 6 0.84 -20.13 -0.73
CA GLU A 6 0.40 -19.68 -2.06
C GLU A 6 1.06 -18.36 -2.50
N VAL A 7 1.55 -17.57 -1.56
CA VAL A 7 2.25 -16.30 -1.82
C VAL A 7 3.68 -16.29 -1.30
N GLN A 8 4.17 -17.47 -0.89
CA GLN A 8 5.55 -17.59 -0.41
C GLN A 8 6.56 -17.21 -1.49
N GLY A 9 7.56 -16.43 -1.12
CA GLY A 9 8.57 -15.92 -2.03
C GLY A 9 8.14 -14.73 -2.89
N VAL A 10 6.86 -14.34 -2.88
CA VAL A 10 6.43 -13.11 -3.56
C VAL A 10 7.12 -11.92 -2.92
N ALA A 11 7.69 -11.05 -3.76
CA ALA A 11 8.33 -9.82 -3.32
C ALA A 11 7.83 -8.61 -4.11
N LEU A 12 7.79 -7.46 -3.43
CA LEU A 12 7.48 -6.16 -4.03
C LEU A 12 8.71 -5.27 -3.91
N LEU A 13 9.21 -4.82 -5.04
CA LEU A 13 10.22 -3.77 -5.13
C LEU A 13 9.58 -2.50 -5.68
N ALA A 14 9.80 -1.38 -5.03
CA ALA A 14 9.37 -0.08 -5.52
C ALA A 14 10.52 0.92 -5.45
N ASN A 15 10.94 1.40 -6.60
CA ASN A 15 12.01 2.38 -6.73
C ASN A 15 11.48 3.70 -7.21
N ARG A 16 12.09 4.77 -6.73
CA ARG A 16 11.83 6.11 -7.23
C ARG A 16 12.99 6.56 -8.11
N ASP A 17 12.67 6.82 -9.39
CA ASP A 17 13.63 7.38 -10.32
C ASP A 17 14.03 8.82 -9.93
N PRO A 18 15.15 9.35 -10.44
CA PRO A 18 15.53 10.75 -10.27
C PRO A 18 14.44 11.75 -10.69
N ASP A 19 13.62 11.38 -11.67
CA ASP A 19 12.47 12.17 -12.14
C ASP A 19 11.26 12.11 -11.20
N GLY A 20 11.38 11.40 -10.06
CA GLY A 20 10.32 11.25 -9.07
C GLY A 20 9.28 10.17 -9.40
N LYS A 21 9.38 9.51 -10.55
CA LYS A 21 8.48 8.41 -10.91
C LYS A 21 8.78 7.17 -10.11
N ILE A 22 7.72 6.48 -9.68
CA ILE A 22 7.87 5.20 -8.97
C ILE A 22 7.76 4.07 -9.99
N LYS A 23 8.82 3.27 -10.11
CA LYS A 23 8.81 1.97 -10.78
C LYS A 23 8.50 0.89 -9.77
N LYS A 24 7.62 -0.02 -10.12
CA LYS A 24 7.18 -1.10 -9.26
C LYS A 24 7.43 -2.43 -9.95
N TYR A 25 8.04 -3.35 -9.23
CA TYR A 25 8.30 -4.70 -9.66
C TYR A 25 7.67 -5.67 -8.67
N ILE A 26 6.87 -6.61 -9.16
CA ILE A 26 6.40 -7.72 -8.34
C ILE A 26 7.14 -8.97 -8.85
N TYR A 27 7.84 -9.63 -7.96
CA TYR A 27 8.43 -10.94 -8.21
C TYR A 27 7.41 -12.00 -7.77
N LEU A 28 7.00 -12.84 -8.73
CA LEU A 28 6.12 -13.97 -8.53
C LEU A 28 6.92 -15.25 -8.82
N PRO A 29 7.34 -16.02 -7.81
CA PRO A 29 8.22 -17.17 -8.02
C PRO A 29 7.72 -18.15 -9.06
N ALA A 30 6.42 -18.42 -9.09
CA ALA A 30 5.78 -19.36 -10.04
C ALA A 30 5.79 -18.86 -11.50
N TYR A 31 5.94 -17.56 -11.73
CA TYR A 31 5.80 -16.94 -13.05
C TYR A 31 7.03 -16.12 -13.45
N GLY A 32 8.06 -16.09 -12.62
CA GLY A 32 9.21 -15.23 -12.79
C GLY A 32 8.93 -13.77 -12.43
N GLU A 33 9.81 -12.89 -12.87
CA GLU A 33 9.70 -11.45 -12.62
C GLU A 33 8.60 -10.83 -13.48
N GLN A 34 7.73 -10.05 -12.85
CA GLN A 34 6.75 -9.24 -13.56
C GLN A 34 6.92 -7.77 -13.19
N LEU A 35 7.18 -6.95 -14.21
CA LEU A 35 7.13 -5.51 -14.12
C LEU A 35 5.67 -5.07 -14.14
N LEU A 36 5.18 -4.56 -13.02
CA LEU A 36 3.91 -3.85 -12.99
C LEU A 36 4.17 -2.41 -13.43
N GLU A 37 4.00 -2.11 -14.71
CA GLU A 37 3.84 -0.72 -15.11
C GLU A 37 2.60 -0.18 -14.40
N SER A 38 2.81 0.85 -13.61
CA SER A 38 1.72 1.62 -13.02
C SER A 38 1.04 2.44 -14.12
N ALA A 39 0.31 1.77 -15.00
CA ALA A 39 -0.68 2.44 -15.85
C ALA A 39 -1.71 3.01 -14.87
N GLY A 40 -1.58 4.32 -14.58
CA GLY A 40 -2.45 5.02 -13.66
C GLY A 40 -3.90 4.70 -13.94
N GLU A 41 -4.63 4.22 -12.99
CA GLU A 41 -6.07 4.10 -12.83
C GLU A 41 -6.59 2.80 -12.23
N ARG A 42 -5.81 1.74 -12.13
CA ARG A 42 -6.19 0.56 -11.32
C ARG A 42 -5.54 0.56 -9.93
N SER A 43 -5.26 1.73 -9.40
CA SER A 43 -4.62 1.94 -8.11
C SER A 43 -5.46 1.54 -6.89
N GLY A 44 -6.51 0.79 -7.08
CA GLY A 44 -7.42 0.37 -6.02
C GLY A 44 -7.41 -1.13 -5.74
N ASP A 45 -6.68 -1.91 -6.51
CA ASP A 45 -6.67 -3.36 -6.34
C ASP A 45 -5.85 -3.73 -5.09
N ASN A 46 -6.42 -4.61 -4.28
CA ASN A 46 -5.80 -5.10 -3.06
C ASN A 46 -4.55 -5.91 -3.41
N PHE A 47 -3.44 -5.63 -2.70
CA PHE A 47 -2.20 -6.34 -2.91
C PHE A 47 -2.25 -7.71 -2.21
N LEU A 48 -2.14 -8.79 -3.00
CA LEU A 48 -2.11 -10.18 -2.54
C LEU A 48 -3.21 -10.54 -1.52
N GLY A 49 -4.44 -10.12 -1.78
CA GLY A 49 -5.58 -10.41 -0.91
C GLY A 49 -5.64 -9.60 0.38
N THR A 50 -4.68 -8.70 0.62
CA THR A 50 -4.73 -7.75 1.73
C THR A 50 -5.64 -6.57 1.40
N ASP A 51 -6.01 -5.75 2.39
CA ASP A 51 -6.76 -4.50 2.16
C ASP A 51 -5.86 -3.33 1.75
N PHE A 52 -4.55 -3.54 1.72
CA PHE A 52 -3.60 -2.55 1.25
C PHE A 52 -3.46 -2.59 -0.26
N SER A 53 -3.41 -1.43 -0.90
CA SER A 53 -2.96 -1.32 -2.28
C SER A 53 -1.44 -1.14 -2.34
N VAL A 54 -0.83 -1.39 -3.50
CA VAL A 54 0.60 -1.12 -3.70
C VAL A 54 0.95 0.34 -3.37
N GLU A 55 0.08 1.29 -3.67
CA GLU A 55 0.28 2.71 -3.33
C GLU A 55 0.35 2.96 -1.82
N ASN A 56 -0.43 2.23 -1.02
CA ASN A 56 -0.37 2.35 0.43
C ASN A 56 0.99 1.91 0.99
N LEU A 57 1.70 1.02 0.29
CA LEU A 57 2.98 0.46 0.69
C LEU A 57 4.18 1.28 0.21
N THR A 58 4.06 1.96 -0.94
CA THR A 58 5.18 2.65 -1.61
C THR A 58 5.30 4.13 -1.27
N GLY A 59 4.31 4.68 -0.58
CA GLY A 59 4.25 6.10 -0.25
C GLY A 59 3.70 6.98 -1.38
N GLU A 60 3.50 8.23 -1.07
CA GLU A 60 2.80 9.20 -1.90
C GLU A 60 3.75 10.14 -2.62
N ILE A 61 3.43 10.47 -3.88
CA ILE A 61 4.06 11.57 -4.62
C ILE A 61 3.23 12.82 -4.37
N LEU A 62 3.78 13.77 -3.63
CA LEU A 62 3.04 14.97 -3.22
C LEU A 62 2.57 15.82 -4.41
N SER A 63 3.35 15.89 -5.50
CA SER A 63 3.01 16.66 -6.70
C SER A 63 1.78 16.11 -7.46
N ASP A 64 1.41 14.85 -7.23
CA ASP A 64 0.28 14.21 -7.89
C ASP A 64 -1.05 14.53 -7.21
N HIS A 65 -0.99 15.30 -6.12
CA HIS A 65 -2.14 15.57 -5.27
C HIS A 65 -2.27 17.06 -4.92
N ASN A 66 -3.50 17.48 -4.68
CA ASN A 66 -3.84 18.74 -4.05
C ASN A 66 -4.42 18.50 -2.66
N TYR A 67 -4.13 19.39 -1.74
CA TYR A 67 -4.48 19.28 -0.34
C TYR A 67 -5.34 20.47 0.09
N VAL A 68 -6.45 20.20 0.75
CA VAL A 68 -7.33 21.21 1.31
C VAL A 68 -7.38 21.04 2.82
N ARG A 69 -6.94 22.09 3.53
CA ARG A 69 -7.02 22.15 4.98
C ARG A 69 -8.47 22.32 5.44
N LEU A 70 -8.91 21.46 6.34
CA LEU A 70 -10.20 21.55 7.02
C LEU A 70 -10.03 22.07 8.46
N GLU A 71 -11.13 22.27 9.16
CA GLU A 71 -11.11 22.59 10.58
C GLU A 71 -10.44 21.47 11.39
N ASP A 72 -9.76 21.87 12.46
CA ASP A 72 -9.09 20.97 13.38
C ASP A 72 -10.10 20.06 14.07
N LYS A 73 -9.67 18.85 14.40
CA LYS A 73 -10.49 17.92 15.15
C LYS A 73 -9.76 17.42 16.39
N GLU A 74 -10.54 17.14 17.41
CA GLU A 74 -10.06 16.42 18.58
C GLU A 74 -10.76 15.06 18.64
N ILE A 75 -9.96 13.98 18.69
CA ILE A 75 -10.44 12.59 18.78
C ILE A 75 -9.69 11.94 19.95
N ASN A 76 -10.41 11.44 20.94
CA ASN A 76 -9.84 10.80 22.13
C ASN A 76 -8.75 11.66 22.81
N LYS A 77 -9.02 12.97 22.98
CA LYS A 77 -8.11 13.97 23.57
C LYS A 77 -6.82 14.25 22.76
N VAL A 78 -6.73 13.77 21.54
CA VAL A 78 -5.63 14.08 20.62
C VAL A 78 -6.13 15.08 19.58
N LYS A 79 -5.37 16.17 19.39
CA LYS A 79 -5.68 17.21 18.40
C LYS A 79 -5.07 16.88 17.06
N TYR A 80 -5.85 17.12 16.01
CA TYR A 80 -5.48 16.80 14.63
C TYR A 80 -5.64 18.01 13.71
N PHE A 81 -4.65 18.18 12.83
CA PHE A 81 -4.84 18.85 11.56
C PHE A 81 -5.56 17.88 10.61
N VAL A 82 -6.54 18.39 9.86
CA VAL A 82 -7.32 17.56 8.94
C VAL A 82 -7.13 18.06 7.52
N LEU A 83 -6.73 17.15 6.60
CA LEU A 83 -6.50 17.46 5.20
C LEU A 83 -7.34 16.53 4.31
N ASP A 84 -8.14 17.11 3.42
CA ASP A 84 -8.70 16.39 2.28
C ASP A 84 -7.70 16.37 1.12
N VAL A 85 -7.54 15.20 0.50
CA VAL A 85 -6.61 14.94 -0.58
C VAL A 85 -7.37 14.66 -1.86
N TYR A 86 -6.95 15.33 -2.94
CA TYR A 86 -7.54 15.26 -4.28
C TYR A 86 -6.46 14.91 -5.30
N LYS A 87 -6.83 14.33 -6.45
CA LYS A 87 -5.89 14.24 -7.59
C LYS A 87 -5.52 15.65 -8.08
N ALA A 88 -4.26 15.86 -8.44
CA ALA A 88 -3.81 17.12 -9.02
C ALA A 88 -4.55 17.48 -10.30
N SER A 89 -4.93 16.46 -11.10
CA SER A 89 -5.73 16.62 -12.33
C SER A 89 -7.19 17.00 -12.08
N ASN A 90 -7.69 16.87 -10.86
CA ASN A 90 -9.07 17.16 -10.48
C ASN A 90 -9.15 17.84 -9.11
N PRO A 91 -8.66 19.10 -9.01
CA PRO A 91 -8.55 19.80 -7.73
C PRO A 91 -9.92 20.23 -7.18
N SER A 92 -9.95 20.53 -5.87
CA SER A 92 -11.08 21.20 -5.22
C SER A 92 -11.26 22.66 -5.75
N PRO A 93 -12.49 23.24 -5.72
CA PRO A 93 -13.75 22.66 -5.32
C PRO A 93 -14.43 21.86 -6.42
N GLY A 94 -15.15 20.78 -6.07
CA GLY A 94 -15.91 19.96 -7.04
C GLY A 94 -15.22 18.65 -7.41
N GLY A 95 -13.92 18.52 -7.17
CA GLY A 95 -13.18 17.28 -7.34
C GLY A 95 -13.62 16.19 -6.36
N ARG A 96 -13.27 14.95 -6.68
CA ARG A 96 -13.50 13.82 -5.80
C ARG A 96 -12.43 13.77 -4.72
N VAL A 97 -12.84 13.80 -3.45
CA VAL A 97 -11.96 13.52 -2.33
C VAL A 97 -11.51 12.05 -2.41
N LEU A 98 -10.21 11.82 -2.47
CA LEU A 98 -9.63 10.48 -2.47
C LEU A 98 -9.55 9.93 -1.05
N ARG A 99 -9.01 10.75 -0.14
CA ARG A 99 -8.85 10.41 1.27
C ARG A 99 -8.83 11.66 2.13
N ARG A 100 -9.02 11.45 3.43
CA ARG A 100 -8.89 12.46 4.49
C ARG A 100 -7.84 11.99 5.47
N ASN A 101 -6.80 12.79 5.63
CA ASN A 101 -5.70 12.53 6.54
C ASN A 101 -5.92 13.29 7.85
N PHE A 102 -5.70 12.61 8.97
CA PHE A 102 -5.67 13.18 10.30
C PHE A 102 -4.23 13.15 10.81
N ILE A 103 -3.64 14.34 10.92
CA ILE A 103 -2.25 14.55 11.27
C ILE A 103 -2.22 15.04 12.71
N ARG A 104 -1.55 14.33 13.59
CA ARG A 104 -1.41 14.75 14.98
C ARG A 104 -0.69 16.09 15.06
N GLN A 105 -1.17 16.97 15.93
CA GLN A 105 -0.56 18.30 16.08
C GLN A 105 0.74 18.28 16.90
N ASP A 106 0.90 17.28 17.76
CA ASP A 106 2.07 17.17 18.65
C ASP A 106 3.33 16.62 17.97
N ASN A 107 3.17 15.83 16.90
CA ASN A 107 4.33 15.20 16.24
C ASN A 107 4.25 15.18 14.71
N LEU A 108 3.24 15.82 14.13
CA LEU A 108 3.01 15.96 12.70
C LEU A 108 2.92 14.61 11.95
N TYR A 109 2.53 13.53 12.65
CA TYR A 109 2.41 12.21 12.06
C TYR A 109 0.96 11.89 11.70
N ILE A 110 0.73 11.29 10.51
CA ILE A 110 -0.59 10.83 10.08
C ILE A 110 -0.90 9.54 10.82
N THR A 111 -1.89 9.55 11.71
CA THR A 111 -2.27 8.34 12.45
C THR A 111 -3.61 7.75 12.04
N LEU A 112 -4.39 8.50 11.28
CA LEU A 112 -5.67 8.04 10.77
C LEU A 112 -5.89 8.58 9.35
N THR A 113 -6.36 7.71 8.46
CA THR A 113 -6.74 8.09 7.09
C THR A 113 -8.06 7.43 6.72
N HIS A 114 -9.02 8.22 6.25
CA HIS A 114 -10.26 7.74 5.68
C HIS A 114 -10.13 7.75 4.15
N HIS A 115 -10.26 6.60 3.51
CA HIS A 115 -10.29 6.47 2.06
C HIS A 115 -11.74 6.45 1.57
N PHE A 116 -12.05 7.25 0.54
CA PHE A 116 -13.40 7.41 0.03
C PHE A 116 -13.63 6.69 -1.29
N ASP A 117 -14.81 6.10 -1.45
CA ASP A 117 -15.28 5.55 -2.71
C ASP A 117 -15.76 6.66 -3.68
N LYS A 118 -16.19 6.26 -4.89
CA LYS A 118 -16.75 7.18 -5.89
C LYS A 118 -18.03 7.90 -5.44
N HIS A 119 -18.69 7.41 -4.41
CA HIS A 119 -19.90 7.98 -3.83
C HIS A 119 -19.63 8.81 -2.57
N ARG A 120 -18.34 9.14 -2.30
CA ARG A 120 -17.90 9.88 -1.11
C ARG A 120 -18.21 9.18 0.23
N ARG A 121 -18.39 7.85 0.22
CA ARG A 121 -18.53 7.06 1.44
C ARG A 121 -17.17 6.52 1.84
N ILE A 122 -16.95 6.39 3.15
CA ILE A 122 -15.71 5.79 3.66
C ILE A 122 -15.69 4.30 3.27
N ALA A 123 -14.77 3.96 2.37
CA ALA A 123 -14.57 2.59 1.91
C ALA A 123 -13.57 1.84 2.78
N ARG A 124 -12.47 2.51 3.17
CA ARG A 124 -11.43 1.95 4.03
C ARG A 124 -10.99 2.96 5.07
N ILE A 125 -10.55 2.46 6.22
CA ILE A 125 -9.95 3.26 7.29
C ILE A 125 -8.57 2.67 7.58
N GLN A 126 -7.54 3.50 7.43
CA GLN A 126 -6.19 3.15 7.84
C GLN A 126 -5.88 3.83 9.18
N SER A 127 -5.47 3.06 10.17
CA SER A 127 -5.01 3.58 11.45
C SER A 127 -3.59 3.10 11.76
N GLN A 128 -2.81 3.96 12.42
CA GLN A 128 -1.41 3.71 12.72
C GLN A 128 -1.19 3.76 14.23
N HIS A 129 -0.54 2.74 14.75
CA HIS A 129 -0.40 2.48 16.17
C HIS A 129 1.05 2.18 16.54
N ASP A 130 1.33 2.12 17.84
CA ASP A 130 2.66 1.88 18.40
C ASP A 130 3.70 2.83 17.78
N LEU A 131 3.44 4.13 17.92
CA LEU A 131 4.33 5.18 17.42
C LEU A 131 5.64 5.20 18.21
N LYS A 132 6.75 5.17 17.50
CA LYS A 132 8.10 5.30 18.05
C LYS A 132 8.87 6.40 17.31
N THR A 133 9.69 7.10 18.04
CA THR A 133 10.75 7.93 17.45
C THR A 133 11.86 7.02 16.96
N VAL A 134 12.29 7.21 15.72
CA VAL A 134 13.34 6.40 15.09
C VAL A 134 14.64 7.16 14.88
N ASP A 135 14.55 8.47 14.69
CA ASP A 135 15.67 9.38 14.65
C ASP A 135 15.15 10.79 15.00
N ARG A 136 15.72 11.42 16.02
CA ARG A 136 15.32 12.76 16.52
C ARG A 136 13.80 12.89 16.62
N ASP A 137 13.20 13.73 15.76
CA ASP A 137 11.76 14.00 15.71
C ASP A 137 11.04 13.16 14.65
N MET A 138 11.70 12.17 14.04
CA MET A 138 11.11 11.30 13.04
C MET A 138 10.30 10.19 13.71
N TRP A 139 8.98 10.25 13.55
CA TRP A 139 8.06 9.25 14.07
C TRP A 139 7.76 8.15 13.04
N ARG A 140 7.57 6.92 13.51
CA ARG A 140 7.10 5.79 12.70
C ARG A 140 6.15 4.93 13.52
N ALA A 141 5.13 4.37 12.85
CA ALA A 141 4.24 3.38 13.43
C ALA A 141 4.83 1.98 13.26
N ASN A 142 4.75 1.16 14.29
CA ASN A 142 5.10 -0.26 14.19
C ASN A 142 3.90 -1.15 13.86
N MET A 143 2.70 -0.61 13.92
CA MET A 143 1.47 -1.31 13.55
C MET A 143 0.63 -0.42 12.64
N ILE A 144 0.22 -0.95 11.50
CA ILE A 144 -0.65 -0.28 10.51
C ILE A 144 -1.83 -1.20 10.26
N LEU A 145 -3.02 -0.77 10.66
CA LEU A 145 -4.26 -1.49 10.44
C LEU A 145 -5.03 -0.85 9.28
N MET A 146 -5.51 -1.67 8.36
CA MET A 146 -6.45 -1.27 7.31
C MET A 146 -7.77 -2.00 7.52
N GLU A 147 -8.83 -1.25 7.74
CA GLU A 147 -10.19 -1.78 7.81
C GLU A 147 -10.90 -1.55 6.48
N ASN A 148 -11.40 -2.59 5.85
CA ASN A 148 -12.25 -2.52 4.66
C ASN A 148 -13.73 -2.53 5.11
N LYS A 149 -14.38 -1.39 4.98
CA LYS A 149 -15.78 -1.24 5.44
C LYS A 149 -16.79 -1.91 4.50
N LYS A 150 -16.42 -2.09 3.23
CA LYS A 150 -17.27 -2.73 2.25
C LYS A 150 -17.31 -4.26 2.46
N ASP A 151 -16.14 -4.87 2.59
CA ASP A 151 -16.00 -6.32 2.63
C ASP A 151 -15.91 -6.85 4.07
N GLN A 152 -15.99 -5.96 5.08
CA GLN A 152 -15.89 -6.27 6.51
C GLN A 152 -14.62 -7.08 6.84
N HIS A 153 -13.53 -6.74 6.18
CA HIS A 153 -12.23 -7.39 6.31
C HIS A 153 -11.21 -6.43 6.90
N GLN A 154 -10.15 -6.97 7.49
CA GLN A 154 -9.07 -6.20 8.07
C GLN A 154 -7.72 -6.81 7.75
N SER A 155 -6.73 -5.97 7.50
CA SER A 155 -5.35 -6.37 7.32
C SER A 155 -4.45 -5.58 8.26
N LEU A 156 -3.52 -6.28 8.93
CA LEU A 156 -2.57 -5.69 9.86
C LEU A 156 -1.14 -5.90 9.38
N ILE A 157 -0.40 -4.82 9.24
CA ILE A 157 1.06 -4.84 9.09
C ILE A 157 1.68 -4.60 10.47
N LYS A 158 2.49 -5.54 10.94
CA LYS A 158 3.27 -5.41 12.18
C LYS A 158 4.75 -5.41 11.83
N ILE A 159 5.46 -4.36 12.23
CA ILE A 159 6.89 -4.19 12.01
C ILE A 159 7.61 -4.56 13.29
N SER A 160 8.25 -5.72 13.31
CA SER A 160 8.96 -6.23 14.48
C SER A 160 10.34 -5.60 14.66
N ARG A 161 10.99 -5.21 13.55
CA ARG A 161 12.32 -4.62 13.56
C ARG A 161 12.45 -3.58 12.44
N ARG A 162 13.12 -2.48 12.75
CA ARG A 162 13.45 -1.42 11.79
C ARG A 162 14.88 -0.97 12.03
N ILE A 163 15.68 -0.91 10.96
CA ILE A 163 17.06 -0.45 11.00
C ILE A 163 17.18 0.74 10.07
N PHE A 164 17.72 1.84 10.58
CA PHE A 164 18.07 3.03 9.81
C PHE A 164 19.59 3.11 9.74
N SER A 165 20.15 2.80 8.58
CA SER A 165 21.59 2.93 8.33
C SER A 165 21.81 3.04 6.82
N ASN A 166 22.66 3.94 6.41
CA ASN A 166 23.07 4.07 5.00
C ASN A 166 23.96 2.91 4.55
N ASP A 167 24.63 2.24 5.49
CA ASP A 167 25.62 1.20 5.19
C ASP A 167 25.06 -0.21 5.35
N TYR A 168 23.84 -0.35 5.90
CA TYR A 168 23.27 -1.66 6.20
C TYR A 168 22.62 -2.33 5.00
N VAL A 169 22.05 -1.54 4.08
CA VAL A 169 21.40 -2.04 2.87
C VAL A 169 22.11 -1.45 1.66
N PRO A 170 22.89 -2.25 0.92
CA PRO A 170 23.55 -1.80 -0.30
C PRO A 170 22.54 -1.36 -1.36
N ALA A 171 22.92 -0.43 -2.22
CA ALA A 171 22.03 0.12 -3.24
C ALA A 171 21.56 -0.96 -4.25
N GLU A 172 22.37 -1.97 -4.48
CA GLU A 172 22.08 -3.09 -5.38
C GLU A 172 20.81 -3.87 -4.98
N VAL A 173 20.50 -3.93 -3.69
CA VAL A 173 19.29 -4.60 -3.17
C VAL A 173 18.00 -3.99 -3.73
N PHE A 174 18.07 -2.74 -4.20
CA PHE A 174 16.93 -2.02 -4.78
C PHE A 174 16.87 -2.12 -6.31
N THR A 175 17.47 -3.17 -6.88
CA THR A 175 17.41 -3.41 -8.33
C THR A 175 16.54 -4.63 -8.66
N ALA A 176 15.97 -4.64 -9.87
CA ALA A 176 15.18 -5.77 -10.36
C ALA A 176 16.08 -7.00 -10.56
N GLU A 177 17.31 -6.77 -11.03
CA GLU A 177 18.32 -7.80 -11.23
C GLU A 177 18.66 -8.51 -9.91
N TRP A 178 18.90 -7.74 -8.85
CA TRP A 178 19.18 -8.32 -7.53
C TRP A 178 18.00 -9.14 -7.02
N LEU A 179 16.78 -8.62 -7.19
CA LEU A 179 15.56 -9.31 -6.79
C LEU A 179 15.45 -10.66 -7.48
N TYR A 180 15.71 -10.70 -8.78
CA TYR A 180 15.68 -11.93 -9.59
C TYR A 180 16.75 -12.94 -9.17
N GLU A 181 17.97 -12.48 -8.93
CA GLU A 181 19.10 -13.36 -8.60
C GLU A 181 19.07 -13.91 -7.18
N ASN A 182 18.48 -13.18 -6.24
CA ASN A 182 18.58 -13.51 -4.81
C ASN A 182 17.29 -14.09 -4.22
N TYR A 183 16.18 -14.10 -4.95
CA TYR A 183 14.97 -14.78 -4.50
C TYR A 183 14.92 -16.20 -5.04
N PRO A 184 14.38 -17.16 -4.25
CA PRO A 184 14.34 -18.55 -4.68
C PRO A 184 13.48 -18.68 -5.93
N HIS A 185 14.08 -19.25 -6.98
CA HIS A 185 13.36 -19.69 -8.15
C HIS A 185 12.57 -20.94 -7.77
N VAL A 186 11.25 -20.86 -7.85
CA VAL A 186 10.36 -22.02 -7.76
C VAL A 186 10.16 -22.51 -9.19
N GLU A 187 10.29 -23.81 -9.42
CA GLU A 187 9.97 -24.38 -10.72
C GLU A 187 8.52 -24.02 -11.08
N PRO A 188 8.25 -23.53 -12.30
CA PRO A 188 6.89 -23.22 -12.72
C PRO A 188 6.00 -24.45 -12.52
N ILE A 189 4.81 -24.22 -11.99
CA ILE A 189 3.78 -25.27 -11.94
C ILE A 189 3.44 -25.61 -13.39
N GLU A 190 3.71 -26.83 -13.82
CA GLU A 190 3.30 -27.28 -15.15
C GLU A 190 1.77 -27.27 -15.20
N ASP A 191 1.20 -26.73 -16.29
CA ASP A 191 -0.27 -26.60 -16.48
C ASP A 191 -1.03 -27.95 -16.37
N SER A 192 -0.31 -29.08 -16.36
CA SER A 192 -0.87 -30.41 -16.17
C SER A 192 -1.38 -30.69 -14.74
N ASP A 193 -0.96 -29.91 -13.75
CA ASP A 193 -1.30 -30.12 -12.33
C ASP A 193 -2.41 -29.18 -11.82
N VAL A 194 -2.93 -28.33 -12.69
CA VAL A 194 -4.08 -27.50 -12.37
C VAL A 194 -5.34 -28.27 -12.76
N ASP A 195 -5.96 -28.94 -11.81
CA ASP A 195 -7.34 -29.41 -11.93
C ASP A 195 -8.25 -28.18 -12.12
N LEU A 196 -8.52 -27.83 -13.38
CA LEU A 196 -9.51 -26.82 -13.69
C LEU A 196 -10.85 -27.30 -13.14
N PRO A 197 -11.61 -26.50 -12.38
CA PRO A 197 -12.92 -26.89 -11.95
C PRO A 197 -13.78 -27.20 -13.17
N VAL A 198 -14.31 -28.41 -13.19
CA VAL A 198 -15.24 -28.96 -14.22
C VAL A 198 -16.31 -27.92 -14.49
N GLU A 199 -16.48 -27.56 -15.76
CA GLU A 199 -17.54 -26.69 -16.27
C GLU A 199 -18.88 -27.04 -15.62
N LEU A 200 -19.52 -26.04 -15.01
CA LEU A 200 -20.92 -26.15 -14.59
C LEU A 200 -21.75 -26.27 -15.86
N GLU A 201 -22.23 -27.47 -16.11
CA GLU A 201 -23.23 -27.74 -17.15
C GLU A 201 -24.39 -26.77 -16.97
N GLU A 202 -24.72 -26.06 -18.05
CA GLU A 202 -25.91 -25.24 -18.16
C GLU A 202 -27.16 -26.08 -17.85
N VAL A 203 -27.77 -25.85 -16.72
CA VAL A 203 -29.12 -26.34 -16.47
C VAL A 203 -30.09 -25.41 -17.19
N THR A 204 -30.34 -25.71 -18.46
CA THR A 204 -31.52 -25.24 -19.18
C THR A 204 -32.75 -26.01 -18.67
N LYS A 205 -33.60 -25.30 -17.93
CA LYS A 205 -35.06 -25.52 -17.95
C LYS A 205 -35.81 -24.29 -17.49
#